data_b08d09d2a6dba6de9e78ea802ae8b755
#
_entry.id   b08d09d2a6dba6de9e78ea802ae8b755
#
_cell.length_a   1.000
_cell.length_b   1.000
_cell.length_c   1.000
_cell.angle_alpha   90.00
_cell.angle_beta   90.00
_cell.angle_gamma   90.00
#
_symmetry.space_group_name_H-M   'P 1'
#
loop_
_entity.id
_entity.type
_entity.pdbx_description
1 polymer ?
#
loop_
_entity_poly.entity_id
_entity_poly.type
_entity_poly.pdbx_seq_one_letter_code
_entity_poly.pdbx_strand_id
1 'polypeptide(L)'
;MKSANIYSNISRPKSLNKKIHPGWIAAAVTFATLMATAGFRSAPSVLIVPLEDAFGWSRSQISLAVSINVMLFGLVAPFAAALMERFTVRKVVMSALSIVALSASSTIFMTQPWHLWLLWGVGVGTGAGSMALVFAATVANRWFIKSKGIVVGALTAATATGQ
;
A
#
# COMPACT_ATOMS: atom_id res chain seq x y z
N MET A 1 -2.81 -51.53 -50.41
CA MET A 1 -1.75 -50.52 -50.34
C MET A 1 -2.37 -49.17 -50.03
N LYS A 2 -2.44 -48.79 -48.79
CA LYS A 2 -2.79 -47.42 -48.33
C LYS A 2 -2.30 -47.25 -46.90
N SER A 3 -0.99 -47.21 -46.77
CA SER A 3 -0.31 -46.85 -45.53
C SER A 3 0.52 -45.62 -45.87
N ALA A 4 0.04 -44.46 -45.56
CA ALA A 4 0.86 -43.27 -45.42
C ALA A 4 0.03 -42.12 -44.85
N ASN A 5 0.41 -41.65 -43.73
CA ASN A 5 0.23 -40.31 -43.26
C ASN A 5 -0.49 -40.12 -41.90
N ILE A 6 0.01 -40.86 -40.87
CA ILE A 6 -0.42 -40.64 -39.49
C ILE A 6 0.50 -39.64 -38.77
N TYR A 7 1.62 -39.23 -39.32
CA TYR A 7 2.65 -38.43 -38.61
C TYR A 7 2.71 -36.94 -38.98
N SER A 8 1.73 -36.41 -39.74
CA SER A 8 1.79 -35.01 -40.17
C SER A 8 1.10 -34.00 -39.20
N ASN A 9 0.62 -34.43 -38.03
CA ASN A 9 -0.05 -33.54 -37.11
C ASN A 9 0.68 -33.43 -35.78
N ILE A 10 2.04 -33.27 -35.85
CA ILE A 10 2.79 -32.80 -34.73
C ILE A 10 2.54 -31.27 -34.69
N SER A 11 1.54 -30.89 -33.93
CA SER A 11 1.20 -29.51 -33.62
C SER A 11 2.46 -28.80 -33.12
N ARG A 12 2.96 -27.83 -33.90
CA ARG A 12 4.00 -26.91 -33.47
C ARG A 12 3.61 -26.36 -32.10
N PRO A 13 4.53 -26.35 -31.14
CA PRO A 13 4.24 -25.71 -29.86
C PRO A 13 3.89 -24.26 -30.15
N LYS A 14 2.66 -23.84 -29.80
CA LYS A 14 2.27 -22.43 -29.79
C LYS A 14 3.34 -21.70 -28.99
N SER A 15 4.07 -20.81 -29.62
CA SER A 15 4.97 -19.89 -28.94
C SER A 15 4.15 -19.21 -27.84
N LEU A 16 4.42 -19.57 -26.58
CA LEU A 16 3.88 -18.93 -25.41
C LEU A 16 4.48 -17.53 -25.38
N ASN A 17 3.88 -16.62 -26.12
CA ASN A 17 4.12 -15.20 -25.94
C ASN A 17 3.56 -14.89 -24.54
N LYS A 18 4.44 -14.97 -23.54
CA LYS A 18 4.15 -14.81 -22.12
C LYS A 18 3.92 -13.33 -21.85
N LYS A 19 2.82 -12.78 -22.41
CA LYS A 19 2.33 -11.46 -22.00
C LYS A 19 2.06 -11.57 -20.51
N ILE A 20 2.83 -10.85 -19.72
CA ILE A 20 2.63 -10.76 -18.28
C ILE A 20 1.16 -10.36 -18.07
N HIS A 21 0.42 -11.20 -17.35
CA HIS A 21 -1.00 -10.95 -17.10
C HIS A 21 -1.13 -9.60 -16.38
N PRO A 22 -2.00 -8.67 -16.83
CA PRO A 22 -2.14 -7.33 -16.24
C PRO A 22 -2.32 -7.33 -14.71
N GLY A 23 -2.87 -8.40 -14.16
CA GLY A 23 -2.99 -8.61 -12.72
C GLY A 23 -1.66 -8.64 -11.97
N TRP A 24 -0.59 -9.16 -12.57
CA TRP A 24 0.74 -9.16 -11.94
C TRP A 24 1.36 -7.78 -11.89
N ILE A 25 1.11 -6.95 -12.91
CA ILE A 25 1.54 -5.54 -12.90
C ILE A 25 0.79 -4.79 -11.80
N ALA A 26 -0.53 -4.99 -11.71
CA ALA A 26 -1.34 -4.40 -10.65
C ALA A 26 -0.86 -4.86 -9.25
N ALA A 27 -0.54 -6.15 -9.06
CA ALA A 27 -0.01 -6.66 -7.81
C ALA A 27 1.36 -6.07 -7.47
N ALA A 28 2.27 -5.93 -8.44
CA ALA A 28 3.60 -5.34 -8.23
C ALA A 28 3.51 -3.86 -7.84
N VAL A 29 2.67 -3.08 -8.52
CA VAL A 29 2.44 -1.66 -8.18
C VAL A 29 1.81 -1.55 -6.79
N THR A 30 0.84 -2.40 -6.47
CA THR A 30 0.23 -2.44 -5.14
C THR A 30 1.25 -2.79 -4.06
N PHE A 31 2.11 -3.78 -4.31
CA PHE A 31 3.18 -4.18 -3.41
C PHE A 31 4.13 -3.01 -3.11
N ALA A 32 4.62 -2.35 -4.16
CA ALA A 32 5.51 -1.20 -4.03
C ALA A 32 4.83 -0.04 -3.27
N THR A 33 3.57 0.24 -3.55
CA THR A 33 2.78 1.27 -2.88
C THR A 33 2.62 0.97 -1.38
N LEU A 34 2.24 -0.27 -1.04
CA LEU A 34 2.06 -0.69 0.35
C LEU A 34 3.38 -0.66 1.12
N MET A 35 4.46 -1.13 0.53
CA MET A 35 5.79 -1.12 1.14
C MET A 35 6.28 0.31 1.39
N ALA A 36 6.18 1.19 0.39
CA ALA A 36 6.57 2.59 0.53
C ALA A 36 5.74 3.32 1.59
N THR A 37 4.42 3.10 1.59
CA THR A 37 3.52 3.73 2.58
C THR A 37 3.78 3.23 3.99
N ALA A 38 4.07 1.93 4.15
CA ALA A 38 4.39 1.34 5.45
C ALA A 38 5.72 1.87 5.98
N GLY A 39 6.77 1.93 5.13
CA GLY A 39 8.08 2.48 5.51
C GLY A 39 7.98 3.94 5.91
N PHE A 40 7.22 4.73 5.14
CA PHE A 40 7.00 6.12 5.46
C PHE A 40 6.22 6.31 6.79
N ARG A 41 5.25 5.44 7.06
CA ARG A 41 4.47 5.48 8.31
C ARG A 41 5.31 5.18 9.55
N SER A 42 6.30 4.30 9.44
CA SER A 42 7.19 3.92 10.57
C SER A 42 8.32 4.90 10.83
N ALA A 43 8.58 5.86 9.92
CA ALA A 43 9.68 6.81 10.04
C ALA A 43 9.74 7.58 11.36
N PRO A 44 8.64 8.07 12.00
CA PRO A 44 8.74 8.77 13.27
C PRO A 44 9.31 7.94 14.41
N SER A 45 9.09 6.63 14.41
CA SER A 45 9.65 5.75 15.46
C SER A 45 11.18 5.71 15.43
N VAL A 46 11.76 5.83 14.23
CA VAL A 46 13.22 5.92 14.03
C VAL A 46 13.72 7.35 14.26
N LEU A 47 12.88 8.34 14.02
CA LEU A 47 13.24 9.75 14.09
C LEU A 47 12.98 10.37 15.49
N ILE A 48 12.58 9.59 16.50
CA ILE A 48 12.31 10.11 17.86
C ILE A 48 13.52 10.89 18.38
N VAL A 49 14.70 10.27 18.40
CA VAL A 49 15.92 10.92 18.91
C VAL A 49 16.31 12.15 18.09
N PRO A 50 16.39 12.09 16.75
CA PRO A 50 16.65 13.30 15.94
C PRO A 50 15.64 14.43 16.15
N LEU A 51 14.36 14.11 16.38
CA LEU A 51 13.33 15.14 16.61
C LEU A 51 13.44 15.74 18.02
N GLU A 52 13.79 14.96 19.04
CA GLU A 52 14.10 15.43 20.37
C GLU A 52 15.29 16.42 20.32
N ASP A 53 16.37 16.04 19.62
CA ASP A 53 17.60 16.83 19.53
C ASP A 53 17.40 18.11 18.70
N ALA A 54 16.67 18.04 17.59
CA ALA A 54 16.50 19.17 16.68
C ALA A 54 15.48 20.21 17.16
N PHE A 55 14.39 19.78 17.79
CA PHE A 55 13.26 20.63 18.15
C PHE A 55 13.04 20.75 19.66
N GLY A 56 13.77 20.00 20.49
CA GLY A 56 13.59 19.96 21.93
C GLY A 56 12.23 19.41 22.39
N TRP A 57 11.55 18.65 21.52
CA TRP A 57 10.25 18.07 21.85
C TRP A 57 10.39 16.86 22.76
N SER A 58 9.43 16.69 23.68
CA SER A 58 9.44 15.53 24.55
C SER A 58 9.05 14.27 23.78
N ARG A 59 9.60 13.13 24.20
CA ARG A 59 9.27 11.82 23.66
C ARG A 59 7.76 11.52 23.71
N SER A 60 7.07 12.00 24.73
CA SER A 60 5.61 11.86 24.83
C SER A 60 4.86 12.60 23.74
N GLN A 61 5.30 13.78 23.35
CA GLN A 61 4.70 14.56 22.24
C GLN A 61 4.87 13.85 20.90
N ILE A 62 6.04 13.27 20.67
CA ILE A 62 6.31 12.52 19.44
C ILE A 62 5.51 11.20 19.42
N SER A 63 5.48 10.48 20.54
CA SER A 63 4.72 9.24 20.68
C SER A 63 3.21 9.46 20.52
N LEU A 64 2.69 10.63 20.89
CA LEU A 64 1.29 10.98 20.65
C LEU A 64 0.96 11.01 19.15
N ALA A 65 1.84 11.57 18.31
CA ALA A 65 1.65 11.54 16.87
C ALA A 65 1.59 10.10 16.33
N VAL A 66 2.45 9.21 16.83
CA VAL A 66 2.45 7.79 16.46
C VAL A 66 1.14 7.11 16.90
N SER A 67 0.68 7.40 18.12
CA SER A 67 -0.58 6.85 18.65
C SER A 67 -1.79 7.29 17.81
N ILE A 68 -1.87 8.57 17.45
CA ILE A 68 -2.92 9.10 16.57
C ILE A 68 -2.87 8.40 15.20
N ASN A 69 -1.67 8.22 14.65
CA ASN A 69 -1.48 7.53 13.37
C ASN A 69 -2.01 6.10 13.41
N VAL A 70 -1.61 5.31 14.41
CA VAL A 70 -2.03 3.90 14.56
C VAL A 70 -3.54 3.80 14.77
N MET A 71 -4.12 4.68 15.60
CA MET A 71 -5.55 4.74 15.84
C MET A 71 -6.32 5.02 14.52
N LEU A 72 -5.93 6.03 13.78
CA LEU A 72 -6.58 6.40 12.52
C LEU A 72 -6.35 5.37 11.41
N PHE A 73 -5.16 4.76 11.36
CA PHE A 73 -4.88 3.65 10.46
C PHE A 73 -5.89 2.50 10.61
N GLY A 74 -6.22 2.11 11.84
CA GLY A 74 -7.23 1.09 12.10
C GLY A 74 -8.66 1.57 11.86
N LEU A 75 -8.98 2.78 12.32
CA LEU A 75 -10.34 3.33 12.24
C LEU A 75 -10.79 3.63 10.81
N VAL A 76 -9.88 4.10 9.95
CA VAL A 76 -10.20 4.49 8.57
C VAL A 76 -10.39 3.29 7.66
N ALA A 77 -9.82 2.13 7.98
CA ALA A 77 -9.88 0.93 7.13
C ALA A 77 -11.32 0.53 6.68
N PRO A 78 -12.33 0.42 7.56
CA PRO A 78 -13.69 0.07 7.15
C PRO A 78 -14.35 1.16 6.28
N PHE A 79 -14.06 2.43 6.53
CA PHE A 79 -14.57 3.53 5.71
C PHE A 79 -13.90 3.54 4.32
N ALA A 80 -12.62 3.23 4.24
CA ALA A 80 -11.91 3.10 2.97
C ALA A 80 -12.49 1.95 2.13
N ALA A 81 -12.90 0.84 2.76
CA ALA A 81 -13.59 -0.25 2.08
C ALA A 81 -14.87 0.24 1.41
N ALA A 82 -15.73 0.92 2.17
CA ALA A 82 -16.98 1.48 1.67
C ALA A 82 -16.75 2.52 0.55
N LEU A 83 -15.69 3.34 0.67
CA LEU A 83 -15.33 4.29 -0.40
C LEU A 83 -14.86 3.57 -1.66
N MET A 84 -14.09 2.49 -1.55
CA MET A 84 -13.63 1.72 -2.72
C MET A 84 -14.78 0.98 -3.42
N GLU A 85 -15.83 0.61 -2.72
CA GLU A 85 -17.05 0.05 -3.30
C GLU A 85 -17.87 1.12 -4.03
N ARG A 86 -18.00 2.32 -3.44
CA ARG A 86 -18.80 3.42 -4.00
C ARG A 86 -18.06 4.18 -5.12
N PHE A 87 -16.77 4.37 -4.96
CA PHE A 87 -15.90 5.03 -5.93
C PHE A 87 -14.94 4.03 -6.57
N THR A 88 -14.27 4.43 -7.64
CA THR A 88 -13.25 3.58 -8.26
C THR A 88 -12.04 3.46 -7.32
N VAL A 89 -11.51 2.25 -7.14
CA VAL A 89 -10.29 1.97 -6.34
C VAL A 89 -9.17 2.96 -6.68
N ARG A 90 -8.97 3.25 -7.98
CA ARG A 90 -7.97 4.21 -8.44
C ARG A 90 -8.16 5.60 -7.82
N LYS A 91 -9.39 6.10 -7.73
CA LYS A 91 -9.66 7.43 -7.16
C LYS A 91 -9.33 7.46 -5.67
N VAL A 92 -9.75 6.43 -4.93
CA VAL A 92 -9.49 6.33 -3.49
C VAL A 92 -7.98 6.22 -3.21
N VAL A 93 -7.26 5.39 -3.95
CA VAL A 93 -5.81 5.24 -3.80
C VAL A 93 -5.06 6.51 -4.18
N MET A 94 -5.44 7.17 -5.28
CA MET A 94 -4.82 8.44 -5.68
C MET A 94 -5.06 9.55 -4.65
N SER A 95 -6.28 9.66 -4.10
CA SER A 95 -6.56 10.64 -3.04
C SER A 95 -5.77 10.33 -1.76
N ALA A 96 -5.69 9.07 -1.37
CA ALA A 96 -4.92 8.65 -0.21
C ALA A 96 -3.41 8.95 -0.37
N LEU A 97 -2.84 8.63 -1.54
CA LEU A 97 -1.45 8.97 -1.86
C LEU A 97 -1.21 10.47 -1.88
N SER A 98 -2.16 11.24 -2.43
CA SER A 98 -2.07 12.72 -2.42
C SER A 98 -2.07 13.26 -0.99
N ILE A 99 -2.92 12.74 -0.10
CA ILE A 99 -2.96 13.12 1.31
C ILE A 99 -1.61 12.80 1.97
N VAL A 100 -1.07 11.61 1.78
CA VAL A 100 0.23 11.21 2.34
C VAL A 100 1.33 12.12 1.80
N ALA A 101 1.39 12.36 0.49
CA ALA A 101 2.42 13.18 -0.13
C ALA A 101 2.37 14.65 0.34
N LEU A 102 1.16 15.24 0.40
CA LEU A 102 0.97 16.60 0.90
C LEU A 102 1.34 16.72 2.37
N SER A 103 0.90 15.76 3.20
CA SER A 103 1.25 15.74 4.62
C SER A 103 2.76 15.60 4.81
N ALA A 104 3.41 14.72 4.06
CA ALA A 104 4.85 14.53 4.09
C ALA A 104 5.61 15.79 3.66
N SER A 105 5.21 16.40 2.55
CA SER A 105 5.85 17.63 2.06
C SER A 105 5.69 18.78 3.05
N SER A 106 4.54 18.86 3.72
CA SER A 106 4.26 19.91 4.71
C SER A 106 5.08 19.77 5.99
N THR A 107 5.70 18.59 6.25
CA THR A 107 6.59 18.43 7.42
C THR A 107 7.84 19.31 7.36
N ILE A 108 8.23 19.82 6.17
CA ILE A 108 9.33 20.76 6.01
C ILE A 108 9.07 22.09 6.77
N PHE A 109 7.80 22.46 6.91
CA PHE A 109 7.38 23.69 7.60
C PHE A 109 7.04 23.47 9.08
N MET A 110 7.39 22.31 9.61
CA MET A 110 7.06 21.92 10.97
C MET A 110 7.93 22.66 11.99
N THR A 111 7.29 23.38 12.92
CA THR A 111 7.95 24.15 13.97
C THR A 111 7.40 23.84 15.36
N GLN A 112 6.22 23.26 15.45
CA GLN A 112 5.50 22.95 16.69
C GLN A 112 5.09 21.50 16.76
N PRO A 113 4.99 20.86 17.95
CA PRO A 113 4.62 19.46 18.09
C PRO A 113 3.25 19.12 17.48
N TRP A 114 2.29 20.03 17.53
CA TRP A 114 0.95 19.81 16.99
C TRP A 114 0.93 19.71 15.45
N HIS A 115 1.92 20.30 14.76
CA HIS A 115 2.10 20.09 13.33
C HIS A 115 2.37 18.60 13.04
N LEU A 116 3.21 17.96 13.86
CA LEU A 116 3.49 16.53 13.76
C LEU A 116 2.21 15.70 13.97
N TRP A 117 1.37 16.05 14.94
CA TRP A 117 0.12 15.36 15.20
C TRP A 117 -0.84 15.44 14.02
N LEU A 118 -0.98 16.62 13.40
CA LEU A 118 -1.85 16.80 12.24
C LEU A 118 -1.26 16.16 10.98
N LEU A 119 -0.01 16.46 10.65
CA LEU A 119 0.59 16.01 9.39
C LEU A 119 0.87 14.51 9.42
N TRP A 120 1.54 14.05 10.47
CA TRP A 120 1.91 12.65 10.58
C TRP A 120 0.81 11.78 11.18
N GLY A 121 0.26 12.21 12.31
CA GLY A 121 -0.81 11.49 12.99
C GLY A 121 -2.04 11.37 12.11
N VAL A 122 -2.63 12.50 11.73
CA VAL A 122 -3.90 12.50 10.99
C VAL A 122 -3.66 12.29 9.49
N GLY A 123 -2.83 13.07 8.84
CA GLY A 123 -2.64 13.02 7.39
C GLY A 123 -2.10 11.69 6.90
N VAL A 124 -0.94 11.27 7.42
CA VAL A 124 -0.34 9.99 7.03
C VAL A 124 -1.17 8.81 7.57
N GLY A 125 -1.71 8.90 8.79
CA GLY A 125 -2.53 7.84 9.39
C GLY A 125 -3.79 7.54 8.57
N THR A 126 -4.53 8.56 8.14
CA THR A 126 -5.73 8.40 7.31
C THR A 126 -5.39 7.92 5.90
N GLY A 127 -4.37 8.48 5.26
CA GLY A 127 -3.93 8.06 3.94
C GLY A 127 -3.43 6.62 3.92
N ALA A 128 -2.56 6.25 4.85
CA ALA A 128 -2.05 4.89 4.98
C ALA A 128 -3.15 3.87 5.35
N GLY A 129 -4.06 4.24 6.27
CA GLY A 129 -5.20 3.41 6.65
C GLY A 129 -6.14 3.11 5.47
N SER A 130 -6.32 4.07 4.57
CA SER A 130 -7.11 3.90 3.35
C SER A 130 -6.49 2.90 2.36
N MET A 131 -5.18 2.66 2.45
CA MET A 131 -4.43 1.76 1.56
C MET A 131 -4.01 0.43 2.21
N ALA A 132 -4.41 0.16 3.44
CA ALA A 132 -4.06 -1.03 4.21
C ALA A 132 -4.55 -2.34 3.55
N LEU A 133 -4.91 -3.33 4.35
CA LEU A 133 -5.39 -4.65 3.93
C LEU A 133 -6.55 -4.61 2.91
N VAL A 134 -7.39 -3.57 2.97
CA VAL A 134 -8.53 -3.39 2.06
C VAL A 134 -8.08 -3.24 0.61
N PHE A 135 -7.04 -2.45 0.36
CA PHE A 135 -6.49 -2.29 -0.99
C PHE A 135 -5.89 -3.61 -1.50
N ALA A 136 -5.11 -4.30 -0.65
CA ALA A 136 -4.55 -5.60 -0.98
C ALA A 136 -5.65 -6.63 -1.32
N ALA A 137 -6.68 -6.72 -0.47
CA ALA A 137 -7.81 -7.62 -0.68
C ALA A 137 -8.60 -7.28 -1.96
N THR A 138 -8.83 -5.99 -2.21
CA THR A 138 -9.56 -5.52 -3.39
C THR A 138 -8.83 -5.85 -4.68
N VAL A 139 -7.52 -5.63 -4.74
CA VAL A 139 -6.70 -5.97 -5.91
C VAL A 139 -6.65 -7.49 -6.11
N ALA A 140 -6.44 -8.26 -5.04
CA ALA A 140 -6.43 -9.71 -5.11
C ALA A 140 -7.78 -10.27 -5.59
N ASN A 141 -8.90 -9.77 -5.08
CA ASN A 141 -10.25 -10.21 -5.46
C ASN A 141 -10.59 -9.85 -6.91
N ARG A 142 -10.13 -8.72 -7.41
CA ARG A 142 -10.44 -8.24 -8.75
C ARG A 142 -9.66 -8.96 -9.85
N TRP A 143 -8.41 -9.33 -9.60
CA TRP A 143 -7.50 -9.85 -10.62
C TRP A 143 -7.15 -11.33 -10.49
N PHE A 144 -7.35 -11.93 -9.30
CA PHE A 144 -6.93 -13.30 -9.03
C PHE A 144 -8.08 -14.16 -8.49
N ILE A 145 -8.46 -15.21 -9.23
CA ILE A 145 -9.54 -16.12 -8.82
C ILE A 145 -8.96 -17.31 -8.03
N LYS A 146 -7.89 -17.93 -8.54
CA LYS A 146 -7.33 -19.17 -7.96
C LYS A 146 -6.23 -18.96 -6.91
N SER A 147 -5.53 -17.81 -6.94
CA SER A 147 -4.35 -17.52 -6.09
C SER A 147 -4.54 -16.32 -5.17
N LYS A 148 -5.79 -16.00 -4.80
CA LYS A 148 -6.14 -14.85 -3.94
C LYS A 148 -5.34 -14.86 -2.64
N GLY A 149 -5.28 -15.99 -1.93
CA GLY A 149 -4.59 -16.08 -0.64
C GLY A 149 -3.10 -15.80 -0.72
N ILE A 150 -2.42 -16.32 -1.76
CA ILE A 150 -1.00 -16.07 -1.97
C ILE A 150 -0.74 -14.59 -2.27
N VAL A 151 -1.58 -13.99 -3.12
CA VAL A 151 -1.44 -12.57 -3.48
C VAL A 151 -1.71 -11.67 -2.27
N VAL A 152 -2.79 -11.93 -1.51
CA VAL A 152 -3.08 -11.19 -0.27
C VAL A 152 -1.94 -11.36 0.72
N GLY A 153 -1.44 -12.57 0.93
CA GLY A 153 -0.31 -12.85 1.81
C GLY A 153 0.96 -12.09 1.41
N ALA A 154 1.30 -12.09 0.12
CA ALA A 154 2.44 -11.34 -0.41
C ALA A 154 2.26 -9.82 -0.23
N LEU A 155 1.07 -9.29 -0.50
CA LEU A 155 0.77 -7.86 -0.32
C LEU A 155 0.75 -7.44 1.16
N THR A 156 0.29 -8.33 2.04
CA THR A 156 0.38 -8.11 3.50
C THR A 156 1.83 -8.14 3.98
N ALA A 157 2.64 -9.05 3.44
CA ALA A 157 4.08 -9.10 3.73
C ALA A 157 4.79 -7.80 3.31
N ALA A 158 4.34 -7.13 2.23
CA ALA A 158 4.87 -5.83 1.83
C ALA A 158 4.71 -4.77 2.93
N THR A 159 3.58 -4.77 3.64
CA THR A 159 3.36 -3.82 4.76
C THR A 159 4.25 -4.14 5.96
N ALA A 160 4.50 -5.42 6.23
CA ALA A 160 5.38 -5.84 7.32
C ALA A 160 6.86 -5.54 7.01
N THR A 161 7.28 -5.76 5.75
CA THR A 161 8.66 -5.48 5.31
C THR A 161 8.96 -3.98 5.25
N GLY A 162 7.94 -3.14 5.00
CA GLY A 162 8.09 -1.69 4.94
C GLY A 162 8.18 -1.01 6.32
N GLN A 163 7.93 -1.71 7.40
CA GLN A 163 7.99 -1.20 8.79
C GLN A 163 9.36 -1.44 9.41
#